data_d30053a2bf006c324f314234e2bf96af
#
_entry.id   d30053a2bf006c324f314234e2bf96af
#
_cell.length_a   1.000
_cell.length_b   1.000
_cell.length_c   1.000
_cell.angle_alpha   90.00
_cell.angle_beta   90.00
_cell.angle_gamma   90.00
#
_symmetry.space_group_name_H-M   'P 1'
#
loop_
_entity.id
_entity.type
_entity.pdbx_description
1 polymer ?
#
loop_
_entity_poly.entity_id
_entity_poly.type
_entity_poly.pdbx_seq_one_letter_code
_entity_poly.pdbx_strand_id
1 'polypeptide(L)'
;IYNKAIASSGRINFTIAHEFGHYLLHRLRFPDGLECGQQDMVRWDSEYRQIEAQANEFASSLLMPLDDFRRQLDAKAKPTLDDLGGCAERYGVSLVAATLRWLQYTERRSVMVVSRDGFILWARSSPAALRTGAYFK
;
A
#
# COMPACT_ATOMS: atom_id res chain seq x y z
N ILE A 1 -8.78 -5.61 15.07
CA ILE A 1 -9.54 -4.54 15.79
C ILE A 1 -9.08 -3.19 15.24
N TYR A 2 -9.93 -2.45 14.53
CA TYR A 2 -9.58 -1.14 14.01
C TYR A 2 -9.87 -0.02 15.03
N ASN A 3 -9.08 1.04 14.98
CA ASN A 3 -9.27 2.20 15.85
C ASN A 3 -10.44 3.07 15.35
N LYS A 4 -11.50 3.19 16.13
CA LYS A 4 -12.69 4.00 15.82
C LYS A 4 -12.42 5.52 15.68
N ALA A 5 -11.26 6.00 16.14
CA ALA A 5 -10.86 7.40 15.98
C ALA A 5 -10.34 7.73 14.56
N ILE A 6 -10.20 6.73 13.66
CA ILE A 6 -9.81 6.96 12.27
C ILE A 6 -11.01 7.51 11.51
N ALA A 7 -10.98 8.79 11.17
CA ALA A 7 -12.08 9.50 10.50
C ALA A 7 -12.26 9.17 9.00
N SER A 8 -11.31 8.48 8.36
CA SER A 8 -11.34 8.18 6.92
C SER A 8 -11.83 6.77 6.66
N SER A 9 -12.97 6.63 5.97
CA SER A 9 -13.52 5.33 5.54
C SER A 9 -12.53 4.48 4.73
N GLY A 10 -11.76 5.11 3.84
CA GLY A 10 -10.75 4.42 3.04
C GLY A 10 -9.61 3.82 3.87
N ARG A 11 -9.24 4.44 5.01
CA ARG A 11 -8.27 3.87 5.94
C ARG A 11 -8.85 2.69 6.70
N ILE A 12 -10.12 2.78 7.09
CA ILE A 12 -10.82 1.69 7.77
C ILE A 12 -10.90 0.47 6.86
N ASN A 13 -11.35 0.64 5.62
CA ASN A 13 -11.45 -0.44 4.64
C ASN A 13 -10.10 -1.13 4.43
N PHE A 14 -9.03 -0.34 4.28
CA PHE A 14 -7.69 -0.90 4.08
C PHE A 14 -7.21 -1.65 5.32
N THR A 15 -7.42 -1.11 6.52
CA THR A 15 -7.06 -1.80 7.77
C THR A 15 -7.79 -3.13 7.91
N ILE A 16 -9.11 -3.17 7.66
CA ILE A 16 -9.89 -4.41 7.73
C ILE A 16 -9.38 -5.44 6.71
N ALA A 17 -9.13 -5.02 5.48
CA ALA A 17 -8.59 -5.89 4.43
C ALA A 17 -7.19 -6.41 4.76
N HIS A 18 -6.35 -5.58 5.38
CA HIS A 18 -5.01 -5.93 5.85
C HIS A 18 -5.06 -6.99 6.97
N GLU A 19 -5.88 -6.79 8.00
CA GLU A 19 -6.10 -7.77 9.07
C GLU A 19 -6.67 -9.09 8.52
N PHE A 20 -7.56 -9.00 7.54
CA PHE A 20 -8.08 -10.18 6.86
C PHE A 20 -6.97 -10.91 6.08
N GLY A 21 -6.04 -10.18 5.48
CA GLY A 21 -4.83 -10.73 4.88
C GLY A 21 -3.98 -11.52 5.87
N HIS A 22 -3.73 -10.97 7.05
CA HIS A 22 -3.03 -11.68 8.12
C HIS A 22 -3.77 -12.96 8.53
N TYR A 23 -5.07 -12.89 8.71
CA TYR A 23 -5.87 -14.05 9.06
C TYR A 23 -5.79 -15.15 8.00
N LEU A 24 -5.91 -14.83 6.73
CA LEU A 24 -5.91 -15.85 5.65
C LEU A 24 -4.52 -16.42 5.38
N LEU A 25 -3.49 -15.58 5.36
CA LEU A 25 -2.15 -15.96 4.92
C LEU A 25 -1.28 -16.51 6.06
N HIS A 26 -1.50 -16.03 7.29
CA HIS A 26 -0.54 -16.26 8.37
C HIS A 26 -1.08 -17.05 9.56
N ARG A 27 -2.42 -17.26 9.68
CA ARG A 27 -3.03 -17.93 10.83
C ARG A 27 -2.51 -19.33 11.13
N LEU A 28 -2.14 -20.09 10.09
CA LEU A 28 -1.60 -21.45 10.25
C LEU A 28 -0.15 -21.44 10.75
N ARG A 29 0.59 -20.37 10.46
CA ARG A 29 1.97 -20.21 10.87
C ARG A 29 2.08 -19.57 12.27
N PHE A 30 1.11 -18.74 12.63
CA PHE A 30 1.04 -18.00 13.91
C PHE A 30 -0.34 -18.19 14.54
N PRO A 31 -0.69 -19.40 15.04
CA PRO A 31 -2.01 -19.69 15.57
C PRO A 31 -2.37 -18.85 16.82
N ASP A 32 -1.38 -18.47 17.60
CA ASP A 32 -1.53 -17.66 18.83
C ASP A 32 -1.42 -16.15 18.57
N GLY A 33 -1.35 -15.75 17.29
CA GLY A 33 -1.11 -14.36 16.89
C GLY A 33 0.37 -14.00 16.77
N LEU A 34 0.65 -12.80 16.29
CA LEU A 34 2.01 -12.25 16.18
C LEU A 34 2.37 -11.55 17.49
N GLU A 35 2.80 -12.30 18.51
CA GLU A 35 3.32 -11.72 19.76
C GLU A 35 4.81 -11.38 19.62
N CYS A 36 5.16 -10.12 19.91
CA CYS A 36 6.53 -9.62 19.92
C CYS A 36 7.30 -10.14 21.14
N GLY A 37 8.01 -11.27 21.01
CA GLY A 37 9.02 -11.71 21.96
C GLY A 37 10.35 -10.97 21.78
N GLN A 38 10.97 -10.51 22.88
CA GLN A 38 12.15 -9.62 22.88
C GLN A 38 13.49 -10.27 22.46
N GLN A 39 13.57 -11.51 22.04
CA GLN A 39 14.85 -12.23 21.95
C GLN A 39 15.44 -12.45 20.54
N ASP A 40 14.74 -12.08 19.44
CA ASP A 40 15.26 -12.28 18.08
C ASP A 40 15.09 -11.05 17.16
N MET A 41 15.43 -9.87 17.63
CA MET A 41 15.14 -8.60 16.94
C MET A 41 15.65 -8.49 15.49
N VAL A 42 16.75 -9.14 15.12
CA VAL A 42 17.34 -9.00 13.77
C VAL A 42 16.70 -9.94 12.73
N ARG A 43 16.39 -11.18 13.10
CA ARG A 43 15.66 -12.12 12.23
C ARG A 43 14.18 -11.77 12.11
N TRP A 44 13.59 -11.34 13.21
CA TRP A 44 12.22 -10.85 13.30
C TRP A 44 11.95 -9.68 12.37
N ASP A 45 12.86 -8.73 12.29
CA ASP A 45 12.65 -7.50 11.50
C ASP A 45 12.48 -7.79 9.99
N SER A 46 13.20 -8.77 9.43
CA SER A 46 13.05 -9.15 8.02
C SER A 46 11.80 -10.00 7.76
N GLU A 47 11.48 -10.94 8.64
CA GLU A 47 10.30 -11.81 8.52
C GLU A 47 9.02 -11.02 8.78
N TYR A 48 8.99 -10.18 9.81
CA TYR A 48 7.88 -9.30 10.11
C TYR A 48 7.58 -8.35 8.94
N ARG A 49 8.60 -7.71 8.37
CA ARG A 49 8.42 -6.86 7.19
C ARG A 49 7.84 -7.62 5.99
N GLN A 50 8.22 -8.87 5.81
CA GLN A 50 7.69 -9.70 4.74
C GLN A 50 6.21 -10.04 4.96
N ILE A 51 5.83 -10.38 6.17
CA ILE A 51 4.45 -10.67 6.58
C ILE A 51 3.56 -9.43 6.38
N GLU A 52 4.02 -8.27 6.83
CA GLU A 52 3.34 -6.99 6.63
C GLU A 52 3.19 -6.62 5.14
N ALA A 53 4.25 -6.85 4.36
CA ALA A 53 4.20 -6.62 2.92
C ALA A 53 3.18 -7.53 2.21
N GLN A 54 3.07 -8.81 2.62
CA GLN A 54 2.09 -9.74 2.10
C GLN A 54 0.66 -9.32 2.46
N ALA A 55 0.41 -8.91 3.70
CA ALA A 55 -0.90 -8.42 4.12
C ALA A 55 -1.30 -7.13 3.38
N ASN A 56 -0.35 -6.21 3.17
CA ASN A 56 -0.56 -5.00 2.39
C ASN A 56 -0.86 -5.30 0.91
N GLU A 57 -0.14 -6.23 0.30
CA GLU A 57 -0.39 -6.65 -1.09
C GLU A 57 -1.75 -7.34 -1.23
N PHE A 58 -2.12 -8.18 -0.27
CA PHE A 58 -3.44 -8.80 -0.20
C PHE A 58 -4.54 -7.73 -0.12
N ALA A 59 -4.43 -6.78 0.81
CA ALA A 59 -5.40 -5.71 0.98
C ALA A 59 -5.54 -4.85 -0.30
N SER A 60 -4.41 -4.50 -0.91
CA SER A 60 -4.37 -3.77 -2.17
C SER A 60 -5.08 -4.53 -3.31
N SER A 61 -4.83 -5.83 -3.42
CA SER A 61 -5.39 -6.66 -4.49
C SER A 61 -6.87 -6.93 -4.28
N LEU A 62 -7.30 -7.08 -3.03
CA LEU A 62 -8.71 -7.27 -2.66
C LEU A 62 -9.54 -6.01 -2.95
N LEU A 63 -9.06 -4.85 -2.50
CA LEU A 63 -9.80 -3.59 -2.61
C LEU A 63 -9.70 -2.95 -4.01
N MET A 64 -8.56 -3.12 -4.67
CA MET A 64 -8.26 -2.53 -5.98
C MET A 64 -7.77 -3.61 -6.95
N PRO A 65 -8.66 -4.48 -7.48
CA PRO A 65 -8.28 -5.50 -8.46
C PRO A 65 -7.57 -4.86 -9.65
N LEU A 66 -6.38 -5.38 -9.98
CA LEU A 66 -5.47 -4.72 -10.91
C LEU A 66 -6.05 -4.52 -12.30
N ASP A 67 -6.79 -5.52 -12.80
CA ASP A 67 -7.41 -5.45 -14.12
C ASP A 67 -8.50 -4.36 -14.20
N ASP A 68 -9.32 -4.22 -13.15
CA ASP A 68 -10.33 -3.17 -13.09
C ASP A 68 -9.68 -1.79 -12.90
N PHE A 69 -8.66 -1.71 -12.05
CA PHE A 69 -7.94 -0.46 -11.79
C PHE A 69 -7.24 0.07 -13.06
N ARG A 70 -6.64 -0.82 -13.87
CA ARG A 70 -6.02 -0.47 -15.17
C ARG A 70 -7.01 0.05 -16.21
N ARG A 71 -8.28 -0.34 -16.12
CA ARG A 71 -9.34 0.21 -16.98
C ARG A 71 -9.69 1.64 -16.61
N GLN A 72 -9.52 2.04 -15.36
CA GLN A 72 -9.72 3.41 -14.90
C GLN A 72 -8.51 4.29 -15.23
N LEU A 73 -7.30 3.77 -15.02
CA LEU A 73 -6.05 4.49 -15.29
C LEU A 73 -5.10 3.60 -16.09
N ASP A 74 -4.95 3.89 -17.37
CA ASP A 74 -4.03 3.18 -18.25
C ASP A 74 -2.56 3.30 -17.78
N ALA A 75 -1.73 2.31 -18.08
CA ALA A 75 -0.33 2.28 -17.69
C ALA A 75 0.50 3.45 -18.24
N LYS A 76 0.09 4.01 -19.38
CA LYS A 76 0.74 5.16 -20.05
C LYS A 76 0.09 6.50 -19.69
N ALA A 77 -1.01 6.48 -18.95
CA ALA A 77 -1.70 7.70 -18.55
C ALA A 77 -0.81 8.59 -17.69
N LYS A 78 -1.05 9.90 -17.76
CA LYS A 78 -0.50 10.90 -16.84
C LYS A 78 -1.65 11.43 -15.99
N PRO A 79 -2.02 10.70 -14.90
CA PRO A 79 -3.16 11.08 -14.11
C PRO A 79 -2.92 12.40 -13.39
N THR A 80 -3.99 13.16 -13.23
CA THR A 80 -4.07 14.27 -12.31
C THR A 80 -4.39 13.75 -10.89
N LEU A 81 -4.32 14.64 -9.90
CA LEU A 81 -4.77 14.28 -8.54
C LEU A 81 -6.27 13.98 -8.50
N ASP A 82 -7.07 14.63 -9.36
CA ASP A 82 -8.52 14.39 -9.47
C ASP A 82 -8.81 13.00 -10.05
N ASP A 83 -8.06 12.55 -11.06
CA ASP A 83 -8.18 11.19 -11.60
C ASP A 83 -7.88 10.13 -10.55
N LEU A 84 -6.81 10.35 -9.77
CA LEU A 84 -6.42 9.47 -8.66
C LEU A 84 -7.44 9.54 -7.51
N GLY A 85 -8.00 10.73 -7.26
CA GLY A 85 -9.09 10.95 -6.30
C GLY A 85 -10.35 10.19 -6.69
N GLY A 86 -10.75 10.23 -7.95
CA GLY A 86 -11.89 9.47 -8.48
C GLY A 86 -11.69 7.96 -8.31
N CYS A 87 -10.48 7.45 -8.54
CA CYS A 87 -10.15 6.05 -8.24
C CYS A 87 -10.25 5.75 -6.73
N ALA A 88 -9.73 6.63 -5.88
CA ALA A 88 -9.80 6.46 -4.44
C ALA A 88 -11.25 6.37 -3.94
N GLU A 89 -12.14 7.22 -4.44
CA GLU A 89 -13.58 7.18 -4.14
C GLU A 89 -14.24 5.90 -4.66
N ARG A 90 -13.97 5.52 -5.92
CA ARG A 90 -14.52 4.30 -6.53
C ARG A 90 -14.24 3.04 -5.72
N TYR A 91 -13.01 2.91 -5.22
CA TYR A 91 -12.56 1.71 -4.49
C TYR A 91 -12.69 1.85 -2.96
N GLY A 92 -13.16 2.99 -2.48
CA GLY A 92 -13.29 3.26 -1.05
C GLY A 92 -11.95 3.18 -0.31
N VAL A 93 -10.89 3.69 -0.91
CA VAL A 93 -9.52 3.70 -0.36
C VAL A 93 -9.00 5.13 -0.21
N SER A 94 -7.84 5.31 0.41
CA SER A 94 -7.20 6.63 0.48
C SER A 94 -6.56 7.01 -0.87
N LEU A 95 -6.41 8.32 -1.13
CA LEU A 95 -5.67 8.83 -2.28
C LEU A 95 -4.25 8.25 -2.37
N VAL A 96 -3.58 8.10 -1.23
CA VAL A 96 -2.25 7.48 -1.13
C VAL A 96 -2.29 6.03 -1.62
N ALA A 97 -3.27 5.23 -1.19
CA ALA A 97 -3.42 3.84 -1.61
C ALA A 97 -3.69 3.73 -3.12
N ALA A 98 -4.59 4.55 -3.67
CA ALA A 98 -4.86 4.59 -5.10
C ALA A 98 -3.61 5.00 -5.92
N THR A 99 -2.86 5.99 -5.44
CA THR A 99 -1.61 6.43 -6.09
C THR A 99 -0.54 5.34 -6.05
N LEU A 100 -0.37 4.65 -4.92
CA LEU A 100 0.57 3.53 -4.80
C LEU A 100 0.16 2.37 -5.73
N ARG A 101 -1.15 2.10 -5.87
CA ARG A 101 -1.64 1.07 -6.80
C ARG A 101 -1.28 1.41 -8.25
N TRP A 102 -1.50 2.66 -8.67
CA TRP A 102 -1.09 3.13 -10.00
C TRP A 102 0.43 3.06 -10.21
N LEU A 103 1.23 3.43 -9.21
CA LEU A 103 2.69 3.37 -9.27
C LEU A 103 3.24 1.96 -9.51
N GLN A 104 2.54 0.92 -9.09
CA GLN A 104 3.00 -0.48 -9.25
C GLN A 104 3.11 -0.89 -10.72
N TYR A 105 2.25 -0.36 -11.60
CA TYR A 105 2.18 -0.82 -12.99
C TYR A 105 2.41 0.25 -14.05
N THR A 106 2.50 1.51 -13.65
CA THR A 106 2.72 2.58 -14.64
C THR A 106 4.04 2.40 -15.39
N GLU A 107 3.98 2.60 -16.70
CA GLU A 107 5.16 2.64 -17.57
C GLU A 107 5.92 3.97 -17.47
N ARG A 108 5.32 4.97 -16.81
CA ARG A 108 5.95 6.28 -16.62
C ARG A 108 6.98 6.27 -15.50
N ARG A 109 8.01 7.06 -15.68
CA ARG A 109 9.00 7.36 -14.63
C ARG A 109 8.37 8.35 -13.65
N SER A 110 7.72 7.82 -12.63
CA SER A 110 6.97 8.60 -11.66
C SER A 110 7.50 8.34 -10.25
N VAL A 111 7.53 9.39 -9.45
CA VAL A 111 7.92 9.33 -8.04
C VAL A 111 6.81 10.00 -7.24
N MET A 112 6.31 9.31 -6.24
CA MET A 112 5.40 9.86 -5.24
C MET A 112 6.21 10.30 -4.03
N VAL A 113 6.01 11.51 -3.59
CA VAL A 113 6.62 12.06 -2.38
C VAL A 113 5.50 12.46 -1.42
N VAL A 114 5.58 12.00 -0.19
CA VAL A 114 4.69 12.41 0.89
C VAL A 114 5.49 13.29 1.83
N SER A 115 5.01 14.51 2.02
CA SER A 115 5.65 15.50 2.89
C SER A 115 4.65 16.08 3.89
N ARG A 116 5.16 16.55 5.01
CA ARG A 116 4.41 17.26 6.04
C ARG A 116 5.28 18.33 6.67
N ASP A 117 4.74 19.52 6.83
CA ASP A 117 5.42 20.67 7.47
C ASP A 117 6.81 20.97 6.87
N GLY A 118 6.95 20.80 5.53
CA GLY A 118 8.21 21.02 4.80
C GLY A 118 9.19 19.85 4.82
N PHE A 119 8.89 18.75 5.53
CA PHE A 119 9.75 17.57 5.61
C PHE A 119 9.20 16.41 4.77
N ILE A 120 10.08 15.72 4.03
CA ILE A 120 9.73 14.48 3.34
C ILE A 120 9.60 13.37 4.37
N LEU A 121 8.40 12.78 4.47
CA LEU A 121 8.15 11.64 5.34
C LEU A 121 8.63 10.33 4.67
N TRP A 122 8.31 10.17 3.40
CA TRP A 122 8.75 9.05 2.58
C TRP A 122 8.50 9.33 1.10
N ALA A 123 9.15 8.54 0.25
CA ALA A 123 8.95 8.57 -1.18
C ALA A 123 8.87 7.15 -1.75
N ARG A 124 8.18 7.00 -2.88
CA ARG A 124 8.07 5.74 -3.62
C ARG A 124 8.20 6.00 -5.12
N SER A 125 9.08 5.26 -5.76
CA SER A 125 9.28 5.34 -7.21
C SER A 125 8.57 4.21 -7.94
N SER A 126 8.08 4.49 -9.16
CA SER A 126 7.60 3.45 -10.06
C SER A 126 8.75 2.53 -10.51
N PRO A 127 8.47 1.28 -10.96
CA PRO A 127 9.50 0.41 -11.53
C PRO A 127 10.24 1.05 -12.71
N ALA A 128 9.56 1.87 -13.52
CA ALA A 128 10.15 2.60 -14.61
C ALA A 128 11.13 3.68 -14.14
N ALA A 129 10.82 4.38 -13.04
CA ALA A 129 11.72 5.36 -12.42
C ALA A 129 12.95 4.68 -11.79
N LEU A 130 12.75 3.58 -11.05
CA LEU A 130 13.83 2.82 -10.41
C LEU A 130 14.87 2.35 -11.43
N ARG A 131 14.44 1.84 -12.60
CA ARG A 131 15.35 1.41 -13.68
C ARG A 131 16.24 2.54 -14.23
N THR A 132 15.84 3.78 -14.05
CA THR A 132 16.62 4.97 -14.48
C THR A 132 17.32 5.68 -13.33
N GLY A 133 17.34 5.12 -12.14
CA GLY A 133 17.98 5.70 -10.96
C GLY A 133 17.20 6.86 -10.32
N ALA A 134 15.95 7.10 -10.71
CA ALA A 134 15.12 8.16 -10.12
C ALA A 134 14.44 7.65 -8.84
N TYR A 135 15.12 7.83 -7.71
CA TYR A 135 14.59 7.51 -6.37
C TYR A 135 15.22 8.43 -5.32
N PHE A 136 14.54 8.55 -4.19
CA PHE A 136 15.09 9.18 -2.98
C PHE A 136 15.69 8.09 -2.08
N LYS A 137 16.86 8.40 -1.51
CA LYS A 137 17.52 7.57 -0.48
C LYS A 137 17.14 8.07 0.90
#